data_1f89962820e15f33cd230a11dfbf8c1a
#
_entry.id   1f89962820e15f33cd230a11dfbf8c1a
#
_cell.length_a   1.000
_cell.length_b   1.000
_cell.length_c   1.000
_cell.angle_alpha   90.00
_cell.angle_beta   90.00
_cell.angle_gamma   90.00
#
_symmetry.space_group_name_H-M   'P 1'
#
loop_
_entity.id
_entity.type
_entity.pdbx_description
1 polymer ?
#
loop_
_entity_poly.entity_id
_entity_poly.type
_entity_poly.pdbx_seq_one_letter_code
_entity_poly.pdbx_strand_id
1 'polypeptide(L)'
;AASDVYKRQFVCGAKDLGEALRRINEGAAMIRTKGEPGTGDVVQAVRHMRMMMSEIRRIQNMSEDELYEAAKQLQVPYNLVEYVHENGKLPVVNFAAGGVATPADAALMMHLGAEGVFVGSGIFKSGNPAKRASAIVQAVTNYTDDKLLAELSEDLGEAMVGINENEIALLMAERGK
;
A
#
# COMPACT_ATOMS: atom_id res chain seq x y z
N ALA A 1 -11.17 -29.91 -0.62
CA ALA A 1 -10.22 -28.90 -1.18
C ALA A 1 -10.92 -27.62 -1.64
N ALA A 2 -12.10 -27.68 -2.31
CA ALA A 2 -12.82 -26.48 -2.77
C ALA A 2 -13.36 -25.62 -1.61
N SER A 3 -13.73 -26.21 -0.47
CA SER A 3 -14.21 -25.46 0.69
C SER A 3 -13.12 -24.62 1.38
N ASP A 4 -11.84 -24.95 1.20
CA ASP A 4 -10.73 -24.20 1.77
C ASP A 4 -10.36 -22.95 0.95
N VAL A 5 -10.71 -22.90 -0.33
CA VAL A 5 -10.43 -21.74 -1.20
C VAL A 5 -11.18 -20.51 -0.70
N TYR A 6 -12.40 -20.66 -0.22
CA TYR A 6 -13.20 -19.55 0.32
C TYR A 6 -12.70 -18.99 1.67
N LYS A 7 -11.83 -19.73 2.36
CA LYS A 7 -11.23 -19.30 3.63
C LYS A 7 -9.85 -18.68 3.46
N ARG A 8 -9.25 -18.75 2.28
CA ARG A 8 -7.93 -18.18 2.00
C ARG A 8 -8.10 -16.85 1.29
N GLN A 9 -7.60 -15.82 1.91
CA GLN A 9 -7.55 -14.49 1.31
C GLN A 9 -6.20 -14.31 0.60
N PHE A 10 -6.25 -14.00 -0.70
CA PHE A 10 -5.05 -13.67 -1.46
C PHE A 10 -4.72 -12.18 -1.33
N VAL A 11 -3.51 -11.88 -0.89
CA VAL A 11 -2.95 -10.52 -0.85
C VAL A 11 -2.01 -10.36 -2.03
N CYS A 12 -2.29 -9.43 -2.93
CA CYS A 12 -1.49 -9.18 -4.12
C CYS A 12 -0.83 -7.80 -4.08
N GLY A 13 0.40 -7.71 -4.60
CA GLY A 13 1.08 -6.44 -4.81
C GLY A 13 0.64 -5.76 -6.10
N ALA A 14 0.49 -4.44 -6.06
CA ALA A 14 0.28 -3.62 -7.25
C ALA A 14 0.99 -2.28 -7.12
N LYS A 15 1.46 -1.74 -8.25
CA LYS A 15 2.13 -0.43 -8.32
C LYS A 15 1.25 0.65 -8.93
N ASP A 16 0.18 0.26 -9.64
CA ASP A 16 -0.75 1.12 -10.35
C ASP A 16 -2.17 0.53 -10.31
N LEU A 17 -3.17 1.34 -10.73
CA LEU A 17 -4.57 0.94 -10.71
C LEU A 17 -4.85 -0.24 -11.64
N GLY A 18 -4.27 -0.25 -12.83
CA GLY A 18 -4.48 -1.34 -13.80
C GLY A 18 -4.01 -2.67 -13.24
N GLU A 19 -2.81 -2.73 -12.65
CA GLU A 19 -2.31 -3.94 -11.99
C GLU A 19 -3.22 -4.36 -10.83
N ALA A 20 -3.65 -3.41 -9.99
CA ALA A 20 -4.55 -3.70 -8.87
C ALA A 20 -5.86 -4.32 -9.34
N LEU A 21 -6.51 -3.72 -10.31
CA LEU A 21 -7.80 -4.22 -10.84
C LEU A 21 -7.67 -5.57 -11.54
N ARG A 22 -6.54 -5.84 -12.23
CA ARG A 22 -6.26 -7.19 -12.77
C ARG A 22 -6.13 -8.23 -11.67
N ARG A 23 -5.40 -7.93 -10.57
CA ARG A 23 -5.29 -8.83 -9.42
C ARG A 23 -6.63 -9.06 -8.72
N ILE A 24 -7.45 -8.03 -8.61
CA ILE A 24 -8.81 -8.16 -8.07
C ILE A 24 -9.68 -9.04 -8.95
N ASN A 25 -9.60 -8.88 -10.27
CA ASN A 25 -10.31 -9.74 -11.23
C ASN A 25 -9.87 -11.22 -11.15
N GLU A 26 -8.61 -11.47 -10.78
CA GLU A 26 -8.05 -12.81 -10.54
C GLU A 26 -8.40 -13.37 -9.14
N GLY A 27 -9.12 -12.62 -8.31
CA GLY A 27 -9.59 -13.04 -6.99
C GLY A 27 -8.77 -12.53 -5.80
N ALA A 28 -7.97 -11.48 -5.97
CA ALA A 28 -7.29 -10.84 -4.84
C ALA A 28 -8.32 -10.26 -3.86
N ALA A 29 -8.19 -10.59 -2.58
CA ALA A 29 -9.04 -10.07 -1.50
C ALA A 29 -8.45 -8.82 -0.82
N MET A 30 -7.19 -8.50 -1.12
CA MET A 30 -6.47 -7.34 -0.61
C MET A 30 -5.37 -6.94 -1.60
N ILE A 31 -5.17 -5.65 -1.77
CA ILE A 31 -4.04 -5.08 -2.52
C ILE A 31 -3.05 -4.43 -1.55
N ARG A 32 -1.78 -4.50 -1.88
CA ARG A 32 -0.71 -3.75 -1.21
C ARG A 32 0.23 -3.11 -2.22
N THR A 33 0.92 -2.05 -1.82
CA THR A 33 2.00 -1.47 -2.63
C THR A 33 3.14 -2.49 -2.81
N LYS A 34 3.91 -2.34 -3.90
CA LYS A 34 5.15 -3.13 -4.17
C LYS A 34 6.40 -2.39 -3.72
N GLY A 35 6.36 -1.73 -2.53
CA GLY A 35 7.54 -1.10 -1.97
C GLY A 35 8.64 -2.12 -1.65
N GLU A 36 9.87 -1.65 -1.44
CA GLU A 36 11.03 -2.51 -1.20
C GLU A 36 11.13 -2.94 0.27
N PRO A 37 10.80 -4.20 0.59
CA PRO A 37 10.86 -4.71 1.96
C PRO A 37 12.32 -4.84 2.43
N GLY A 38 12.54 -4.54 3.71
CA GLY A 38 13.86 -4.70 4.33
C GLY A 38 14.82 -3.55 4.09
N THR A 39 14.42 -2.50 3.39
CA THR A 39 15.25 -1.32 3.11
C THR A 39 15.16 -0.25 4.19
N GLY A 40 14.03 -0.16 4.91
CA GLY A 40 13.73 1.00 5.76
C GLY A 40 13.45 2.28 4.96
N ASP A 41 13.30 2.17 3.64
CA ASP A 41 12.99 3.26 2.72
C ASP A 41 11.57 3.09 2.14
N VAL A 42 10.70 4.02 2.47
CA VAL A 42 9.28 4.00 2.11
C VAL A 42 9.00 4.63 0.74
N VAL A 43 10.02 5.17 0.06
CA VAL A 43 9.86 5.96 -1.18
C VAL A 43 9.09 5.23 -2.27
N GLN A 44 9.37 3.93 -2.51
CA GLN A 44 8.65 3.16 -3.53
C GLN A 44 7.18 2.93 -3.15
N ALA A 45 6.90 2.63 -1.87
CA ALA A 45 5.52 2.51 -1.38
C ALA A 45 4.75 3.83 -1.56
N VAL A 46 5.40 4.97 -1.26
CA VAL A 46 4.84 6.32 -1.47
C VAL A 46 4.53 6.56 -2.96
N ARG A 47 5.46 6.24 -3.85
CA ARG A 47 5.26 6.40 -5.32
C ARG A 47 4.07 5.59 -5.80
N HIS A 48 3.99 4.31 -5.43
CA HIS A 48 2.89 3.43 -5.82
C HIS A 48 1.54 3.88 -5.26
N MET A 49 1.49 4.30 -3.98
CA MET A 49 0.26 4.81 -3.39
C MET A 49 -0.21 6.10 -4.07
N ARG A 50 0.70 7.03 -4.34
CA ARG A 50 0.39 8.27 -5.08
C ARG A 50 -0.11 7.98 -6.49
N MET A 51 0.52 7.05 -7.21
CA MET A 51 0.09 6.63 -8.55
C MET A 51 -1.33 6.06 -8.47
N MET A 52 -1.56 5.08 -7.60
CA MET A 52 -2.87 4.45 -7.38
C MET A 52 -3.97 5.48 -7.11
N MET A 53 -3.76 6.37 -6.14
CA MET A 53 -4.75 7.37 -5.77
C MET A 53 -4.96 8.44 -6.83
N SER A 54 -3.92 8.76 -7.62
CA SER A 54 -4.04 9.67 -8.77
C SER A 54 -4.91 9.06 -9.88
N GLU A 55 -4.69 7.78 -10.20
CA GLU A 55 -5.45 7.07 -11.22
C GLU A 55 -6.91 6.83 -10.79
N ILE A 56 -7.15 6.51 -9.51
CA ILE A 56 -8.52 6.43 -8.95
C ILE A 56 -9.25 7.76 -9.12
N ARG A 57 -8.61 8.89 -8.76
CA ARG A 57 -9.21 10.21 -8.94
C ARG A 57 -9.45 10.54 -10.41
N ARG A 58 -8.55 10.12 -11.31
CA ARG A 58 -8.75 10.31 -12.75
C ARG A 58 -10.00 9.58 -13.22
N ILE A 59 -10.17 8.30 -12.87
CA ILE A 59 -11.35 7.50 -13.22
C ILE A 59 -12.63 8.11 -12.63
N GLN A 60 -12.59 8.55 -11.38
CA GLN A 60 -13.74 9.15 -10.70
C GLN A 60 -14.25 10.45 -11.37
N ASN A 61 -13.36 11.18 -12.04
CA ASN A 61 -13.69 12.43 -12.72
C ASN A 61 -13.92 12.28 -14.23
N MET A 62 -13.89 11.08 -14.79
CA MET A 62 -14.23 10.80 -16.18
C MET A 62 -15.74 10.86 -16.40
N SER A 63 -16.17 11.11 -17.65
CA SER A 63 -17.55 10.88 -18.05
C SER A 63 -17.79 9.38 -18.29
N GLU A 64 -19.04 8.94 -18.17
CA GLU A 64 -19.39 7.51 -18.29
C GLU A 64 -18.98 6.89 -19.63
N ASP A 65 -19.06 7.65 -20.72
CA ASP A 65 -18.68 7.23 -22.06
C ASP A 65 -17.16 6.98 -22.21
N GLU A 66 -16.33 7.64 -21.40
CA GLU A 66 -14.88 7.44 -21.38
C GLU A 66 -14.46 6.15 -20.65
N LEU A 67 -15.32 5.59 -19.78
CA LEU A 67 -14.97 4.44 -18.95
C LEU A 67 -14.67 3.18 -19.76
N TYR A 68 -15.30 3.00 -20.92
CA TYR A 68 -15.01 1.87 -21.81
C TYR A 68 -13.58 1.92 -22.36
N GLU A 69 -13.14 3.10 -22.76
CA GLU A 69 -11.76 3.29 -23.23
C GLU A 69 -10.76 3.12 -22.07
N ALA A 70 -11.08 3.65 -20.89
CA ALA A 70 -10.27 3.46 -19.70
C ALA A 70 -10.13 1.97 -19.35
N ALA A 71 -11.19 1.18 -19.43
CA ALA A 71 -11.16 -0.26 -19.19
C ALA A 71 -10.24 -1.00 -20.17
N LYS A 72 -10.25 -0.63 -21.45
CA LYS A 72 -9.33 -1.16 -22.47
C LYS A 72 -7.87 -0.80 -22.16
N GLN A 73 -7.60 0.47 -21.83
CA GLN A 73 -6.25 0.95 -21.53
C GLN A 73 -5.67 0.26 -20.30
N LEU A 74 -6.49 0.07 -19.26
CA LEU A 74 -6.10 -0.63 -18.03
C LEU A 74 -6.08 -2.17 -18.21
N GLN A 75 -6.66 -2.69 -19.29
CA GLN A 75 -6.79 -4.14 -19.57
C GLN A 75 -7.57 -4.86 -18.47
N VAL A 76 -8.72 -4.32 -18.09
CA VAL A 76 -9.57 -4.85 -17.02
C VAL A 76 -11.04 -4.88 -17.45
N PRO A 77 -11.89 -5.72 -16.79
CA PRO A 77 -13.33 -5.69 -17.00
C PRO A 77 -13.94 -4.30 -16.70
N TYR A 78 -14.92 -3.90 -17.51
CA TYR A 78 -15.61 -2.61 -17.38
C TYR A 78 -16.21 -2.39 -15.98
N ASN A 79 -16.86 -3.39 -15.41
CA ASN A 79 -17.50 -3.31 -14.11
C ASN A 79 -16.56 -2.94 -12.96
N LEU A 80 -15.25 -3.24 -13.07
CA LEU A 80 -14.26 -2.83 -12.07
C LEU A 80 -13.91 -1.34 -12.22
N VAL A 81 -13.87 -0.82 -13.44
CA VAL A 81 -13.65 0.62 -13.69
C VAL A 81 -14.87 1.42 -13.26
N GLU A 82 -16.08 0.95 -13.60
CA GLU A 82 -17.35 1.51 -13.13
C GLU A 82 -17.43 1.57 -11.61
N TYR A 83 -17.04 0.49 -10.91
CA TYR A 83 -16.97 0.50 -9.44
C TYR A 83 -16.04 1.60 -8.91
N VAL A 84 -14.83 1.75 -9.50
CA VAL A 84 -13.89 2.80 -9.08
C VAL A 84 -14.42 4.19 -9.37
N HIS A 85 -15.10 4.37 -10.50
CA HIS A 85 -15.76 5.63 -10.87
C HIS A 85 -16.82 6.04 -9.86
N GLU A 86 -17.71 5.14 -9.50
CA GLU A 86 -18.81 5.40 -8.57
C GLU A 86 -18.35 5.57 -7.12
N ASN A 87 -17.35 4.80 -6.68
CA ASN A 87 -16.97 4.70 -5.27
C ASN A 87 -15.68 5.45 -4.91
N GLY A 88 -14.86 5.86 -5.87
CA GLY A 88 -13.59 6.56 -5.64
C GLY A 88 -12.57 5.72 -4.86
N LYS A 89 -12.67 4.39 -4.91
CA LYS A 89 -11.78 3.45 -4.22
C LYS A 89 -11.77 2.07 -4.89
N LEU A 90 -10.83 1.23 -4.50
CA LEU A 90 -10.83 -0.19 -4.89
C LEU A 90 -11.98 -0.95 -4.23
N PRO A 91 -12.49 -2.05 -4.85
CA PRO A 91 -13.48 -2.94 -4.24
C PRO A 91 -12.93 -3.80 -3.09
N VAL A 92 -11.62 -3.75 -2.85
CA VAL A 92 -10.93 -4.42 -1.75
C VAL A 92 -10.01 -3.43 -1.03
N VAL A 93 -9.61 -3.74 0.19
CA VAL A 93 -8.71 -2.88 0.98
C VAL A 93 -7.34 -2.74 0.31
N ASN A 94 -6.75 -1.56 0.41
CA ASN A 94 -5.45 -1.21 -0.16
C ASN A 94 -4.48 -0.78 0.93
N PHE A 95 -3.48 -1.62 1.22
CA PHE A 95 -2.48 -1.39 2.26
C PHE A 95 -1.17 -0.91 1.67
N ALA A 96 -0.43 -0.15 2.46
CA ALA A 96 0.96 0.16 2.16
C ALA A 96 1.90 -0.93 2.68
N ALA A 97 2.88 -1.30 1.87
CA ALA A 97 3.92 -2.26 2.23
C ALA A 97 5.25 -1.89 1.57
N GLY A 98 6.34 -2.18 2.26
CA GLY A 98 7.71 -1.97 1.80
C GLY A 98 8.34 -0.70 2.36
N GLY A 99 9.34 -0.87 3.20
CA GLY A 99 10.16 0.20 3.74
C GLY A 99 9.62 0.95 4.95
N VAL A 100 8.38 0.70 5.39
CA VAL A 100 7.82 1.34 6.60
C VAL A 100 8.63 0.92 7.82
N ALA A 101 9.21 1.91 8.52
CA ALA A 101 10.10 1.67 9.67
C ALA A 101 9.80 2.58 10.88
N THR A 102 9.02 3.64 10.70
CA THR A 102 8.73 4.64 11.73
C THR A 102 7.23 4.93 11.84
N PRO A 103 6.76 5.48 12.99
CA PRO A 103 5.40 6.00 13.11
C PRO A 103 5.06 7.05 12.04
N ALA A 104 6.02 7.92 11.71
CA ALA A 104 5.86 8.95 10.69
C ALA A 104 5.65 8.35 9.28
N ASP A 105 6.38 7.27 8.92
CA ASP A 105 6.15 6.56 7.65
C ASP A 105 4.74 6.00 7.59
N ALA A 106 4.28 5.37 8.68
CA ALA A 106 2.94 4.79 8.76
C ALA A 106 1.86 5.87 8.61
N ALA A 107 1.97 6.98 9.35
CA ALA A 107 1.05 8.11 9.25
C ALA A 107 1.05 8.72 7.85
N LEU A 108 2.22 8.88 7.22
CA LEU A 108 2.34 9.36 5.84
C LEU A 108 1.55 8.46 4.87
N MET A 109 1.68 7.15 5.00
CA MET A 109 0.96 6.22 4.11
C MET A 109 -0.55 6.31 4.31
N MET A 110 -1.03 6.49 5.55
CA MET A 110 -2.45 6.71 5.84
C MET A 110 -2.95 8.01 5.21
N HIS A 111 -2.20 9.11 5.32
CA HIS A 111 -2.52 10.40 4.67
C HIS A 111 -2.55 10.29 3.13
N LEU A 112 -1.76 9.41 2.54
CA LEU A 112 -1.76 9.17 1.11
C LEU A 112 -2.94 8.31 0.63
N GLY A 113 -3.75 7.77 1.55
CA GLY A 113 -4.95 7.01 1.24
C GLY A 113 -4.80 5.49 1.42
N ALA A 114 -3.75 5.02 2.09
CA ALA A 114 -3.69 3.63 2.53
C ALA A 114 -4.74 3.36 3.61
N GLU A 115 -5.29 2.16 3.61
CA GLU A 115 -6.25 1.68 4.61
C GLU A 115 -5.57 0.90 5.75
N GLY A 116 -4.26 0.79 5.69
CA GLY A 116 -3.41 0.17 6.69
C GLY A 116 -1.98 -0.01 6.18
N VAL A 117 -1.11 -0.56 7.02
CA VAL A 117 0.30 -0.80 6.68
C VAL A 117 0.73 -2.22 7.04
N PHE A 118 1.61 -2.79 6.22
CA PHE A 118 2.38 -3.99 6.56
C PHE A 118 3.79 -3.58 6.98
N VAL A 119 4.21 -4.00 8.16
CA VAL A 119 5.54 -3.69 8.68
C VAL A 119 6.21 -4.99 9.14
N GLY A 120 7.42 -5.23 8.68
CA GLY A 120 8.24 -6.38 9.05
C GLY A 120 9.57 -5.94 9.63
N SER A 121 10.60 -5.90 8.79
CA SER A 121 11.98 -5.57 9.20
C SER A 121 12.09 -4.24 9.96
N GLY A 122 11.27 -3.25 9.62
CA GLY A 122 11.23 -1.95 10.32
C GLY A 122 10.94 -2.07 11.81
N ILE A 123 10.19 -3.10 12.22
CA ILE A 123 9.96 -3.43 13.63
C ILE A 123 11.05 -4.38 14.14
N PHE A 124 11.20 -5.55 13.50
CA PHE A 124 12.00 -6.65 14.04
C PHE A 124 13.51 -6.37 14.08
N LYS A 125 14.02 -5.49 13.22
CA LYS A 125 15.43 -5.07 13.19
C LYS A 125 15.69 -3.75 13.92
N SER A 126 14.71 -3.20 14.64
CA SER A 126 14.89 -1.99 15.44
C SER A 126 15.46 -2.28 16.82
N GLY A 127 16.01 -1.26 17.47
CA GLY A 127 16.58 -1.39 18.83
C GLY A 127 15.55 -1.72 19.91
N ASN A 128 14.24 -1.40 19.68
CA ASN A 128 13.14 -1.76 20.59
C ASN A 128 11.90 -2.16 19.79
N PRO A 129 11.81 -3.41 19.32
CA PRO A 129 10.71 -3.86 18.47
C PRO A 129 9.32 -3.71 19.08
N ALA A 130 9.17 -4.01 20.36
CA ALA A 130 7.88 -3.96 21.05
C ALA A 130 7.33 -2.52 21.13
N LYS A 131 8.18 -1.57 21.57
CA LYS A 131 7.80 -0.15 21.65
C LYS A 131 7.51 0.40 20.24
N ARG A 132 8.34 0.06 19.25
CA ARG A 132 8.16 0.51 17.86
C ARG A 132 6.88 -0.03 17.24
N ALA A 133 6.56 -1.30 17.45
CA ALA A 133 5.30 -1.89 16.99
C ALA A 133 4.08 -1.17 17.58
N SER A 134 4.08 -0.94 18.89
CA SER A 134 3.01 -0.20 19.58
C SER A 134 2.87 1.22 19.03
N ALA A 135 3.99 1.92 18.82
CA ALA A 135 3.99 3.28 18.29
C ALA A 135 3.44 3.34 16.85
N ILE A 136 3.82 2.39 15.98
CA ILE A 136 3.30 2.31 14.61
C ILE A 136 1.80 2.01 14.59
N VAL A 137 1.31 1.09 15.42
CA VAL A 137 -0.13 0.79 15.52
C VAL A 137 -0.93 2.02 15.94
N GLN A 138 -0.45 2.75 16.95
CA GLN A 138 -1.09 3.98 17.39
C GLN A 138 -1.03 5.08 16.32
N ALA A 139 0.08 5.19 15.61
CA ALA A 139 0.22 6.15 14.50
C ALA A 139 -0.76 5.87 13.35
N VAL A 140 -0.99 4.61 13.00
CA VAL A 140 -2.00 4.23 12.00
C VAL A 140 -3.40 4.62 12.45
N THR A 141 -3.73 4.39 13.71
CA THR A 141 -5.06 4.68 14.27
C THR A 141 -5.32 6.19 14.42
N ASN A 142 -4.27 6.95 14.73
CA ASN A 142 -4.36 8.37 15.07
C ASN A 142 -3.52 9.24 14.12
N TYR A 143 -3.44 8.88 12.85
CA TYR A 143 -2.53 9.50 11.88
C TYR A 143 -2.77 11.01 11.63
N THR A 144 -3.90 11.54 12.08
CA THR A 144 -4.25 12.97 12.00
C THR A 144 -3.94 13.76 13.28
N ASP A 145 -3.41 13.10 14.32
CA ASP A 145 -3.01 13.74 15.57
C ASP A 145 -1.50 13.99 15.58
N ASP A 146 -1.08 15.16 15.08
CA ASP A 146 0.31 15.54 14.93
C ASP A 146 1.07 15.55 16.26
N LYS A 147 0.39 15.93 17.36
CA LYS A 147 0.99 15.95 18.69
C LYS A 147 1.30 14.53 19.18
N LEU A 148 0.34 13.64 19.07
CA LEU A 148 0.53 12.22 19.41
C LEU A 148 1.59 11.58 18.53
N LEU A 149 1.63 11.88 17.24
CA LEU A 149 2.66 11.36 16.33
C LEU A 149 4.07 11.78 16.75
N ALA A 150 4.24 13.03 17.22
CA ALA A 150 5.51 13.49 17.76
C ALA A 150 5.90 12.71 19.02
N GLU A 151 4.99 12.57 19.99
CA GLU A 151 5.19 11.80 21.22
C GLU A 151 5.53 10.31 20.93
N LEU A 152 4.81 9.68 19.98
CA LEU A 152 5.05 8.29 19.57
C LEU A 152 6.40 8.09 18.87
N SER A 153 7.01 9.14 18.37
CA SER A 153 8.31 9.10 17.67
C SER A 153 9.51 9.23 18.63
N GLU A 154 9.26 9.54 19.91
CA GLU A 154 10.32 9.70 20.91
C GLU A 154 10.80 8.36 21.49
N ASP A 155 12.10 8.28 21.76
CA ASP A 155 12.74 7.16 22.49
C ASP A 155 12.42 5.76 21.92
N LEU A 156 12.28 5.63 20.61
CA LEU A 156 12.02 4.33 19.96
C LEU A 156 13.26 3.43 19.85
N GLY A 157 14.41 3.89 20.33
CA GLY A 157 15.70 3.26 20.08
C GLY A 157 16.15 3.42 18.63
N GLU A 158 17.25 2.80 18.26
CA GLU A 158 17.77 2.88 16.90
C GLU A 158 16.77 2.35 15.88
N ALA A 159 16.59 3.09 14.78
CA ALA A 159 15.86 2.59 13.64
C ALA A 159 16.65 1.45 12.97
N MET A 160 15.95 0.60 12.20
CA MET A 160 16.68 -0.38 11.40
C MET A 160 17.66 0.33 10.46
N VAL A 161 18.86 -0.24 10.31
CA VAL A 161 19.81 0.23 9.29
C VAL A 161 19.22 -0.14 7.93
N GLY A 162 18.93 0.87 7.13
CA GLY A 162 18.36 0.71 5.78
C GLY A 162 19.40 0.21 4.78
N ILE A 163 18.91 -0.37 3.70
CA ILE A 163 19.70 -0.66 2.49
C ILE A 163 19.28 0.36 1.45
N ASN A 164 20.25 1.02 0.80
CA ASN A 164 19.96 1.98 -0.24
C ASN A 164 19.29 1.26 -1.44
N GLU A 165 18.22 1.85 -1.97
CA GLU A 165 17.50 1.31 -3.14
C GLU A 165 18.42 1.06 -4.33
N ASN A 166 19.43 1.92 -4.54
CA ASN A 166 20.40 1.79 -5.62
C ASN A 166 21.33 0.56 -5.48
N GLU A 167 21.37 -0.08 -4.31
CA GLU A 167 22.15 -1.29 -4.05
C GLU A 167 21.34 -2.57 -4.30
N ILE A 168 20.06 -2.44 -4.64
CA ILE A 168 19.16 -3.57 -4.88
C ILE A 168 19.25 -3.98 -6.35
N ALA A 169 19.71 -5.21 -6.60
CA ALA A 169 19.89 -5.73 -7.97
C ALA A 169 18.57 -5.96 -8.72
N LEU A 170 17.46 -6.24 -8.02
CA LEU A 170 16.14 -6.47 -8.61
C LEU A 170 15.04 -5.92 -7.68
N LEU A 171 14.43 -4.82 -8.10
CA LEU A 171 13.34 -4.19 -7.36
C LEU A 171 12.08 -5.07 -7.31
N MET A 172 11.37 -5.02 -6.18
CA MET A 172 10.10 -5.75 -6.00
C MET A 172 9.05 -5.35 -7.05
N ALA A 173 9.05 -4.09 -7.48
CA ALA A 173 8.15 -3.57 -8.52
C ALA A 173 8.36 -4.25 -9.89
N GLU A 174 9.53 -4.83 -10.14
CA GLU A 174 9.90 -5.49 -11.39
C GLU A 174 9.66 -7.00 -11.38
N ARG A 175 9.40 -7.57 -10.19
CA ARG A 175 9.09 -8.98 -10.04
C ARG A 175 7.68 -9.26 -10.53
N GLY A 176 7.55 -10.29 -11.38
CA GLY A 176 6.25 -10.71 -11.94
C GLY A 176 5.84 -9.95 -13.20
N LYS A 177 6.82 -9.39 -13.92
CA LYS A 177 6.60 -8.96 -15.31
C LYS A 177 6.69 -10.16 -16.24
#